data_fd4a1cd4c3e6ea0962c4dc6fae408afe
#
_entry.id   fd4a1cd4c3e6ea0962c4dc6fae408afe
#
_cell.length_a   1.000
_cell.length_b   1.000
_cell.length_c   1.000
_cell.angle_alpha   90.00
_cell.angle_beta   90.00
_cell.angle_gamma   90.00
#
_symmetry.space_group_name_H-M   'P 1'
#
loop_
_entity.id
_entity.type
_entity.pdbx_description
1 polymer ?
#
loop_
_entity_poly.entity_id
_entity_poly.type
_entity_poly.pdbx_seq_one_letter_code
_entity_poly.pdbx_strand_id
1 'polypeptide(L)'
;MNSDKAKALELAISQIDRHFGNGSVMKMGEENHDAKVQSIPSGSISLDSALGIGGVPMGRITEIFGNESSGKTTLAYHFMAEAQKNKGYAAYIDAEHAMDPLYAKKCGVNIDELLVSQPDTAEQSLEICEYLVRSGALDILVVDSVAAMVPKAELEGDMGDTHVGLQARLMSQGLRKLTAAISRSNTSVISVSYTHLTLPTNREV
;
A
#
# COMPACT_ATOMS: atom_id res chain seq x y z
N MET A 1 35.57 9.25 23.84
CA MET A 1 34.34 8.42 23.77
C MET A 1 34.60 7.15 24.57
N ASN A 2 33.68 6.77 25.43
CA ASN A 2 33.86 5.79 26.49
C ASN A 2 34.01 4.37 25.92
N SER A 3 35.24 3.83 25.91
CA SER A 3 35.61 2.49 25.43
C SER A 3 34.71 1.38 26.02
N ASP A 4 34.27 1.56 27.26
CA ASP A 4 33.44 0.54 27.95
C ASP A 4 32.01 0.49 27.44
N LYS A 5 31.45 1.64 27.02
CA LYS A 5 30.12 1.72 26.39
C LYS A 5 30.13 1.08 24.99
N ALA A 6 31.19 1.26 24.23
CA ALA A 6 31.33 0.63 22.90
C ALA A 6 31.39 -0.89 23.02
N LYS A 7 32.21 -1.42 23.95
CA LYS A 7 32.29 -2.86 24.20
C LYS A 7 30.96 -3.47 24.69
N ALA A 8 30.25 -2.75 25.59
CA ALA A 8 28.95 -3.19 26.06
C ALA A 8 27.92 -3.25 24.92
N LEU A 9 27.95 -2.29 23.98
CA LEU A 9 27.08 -2.27 22.81
C LEU A 9 27.39 -3.42 21.84
N GLU A 10 28.66 -3.70 21.57
CA GLU A 10 29.09 -4.82 20.73
C GLU A 10 28.66 -6.17 21.32
N LEU A 11 28.77 -6.35 22.63
CA LEU A 11 28.27 -7.54 23.32
C LEU A 11 26.75 -7.70 23.19
N ALA A 12 26.00 -6.60 23.34
CA ALA A 12 24.55 -6.61 23.19
C ALA A 12 24.15 -6.97 21.76
N ILE A 13 24.79 -6.40 20.73
CA ILE A 13 24.55 -6.73 19.31
C ILE A 13 24.84 -8.21 19.08
N SER A 14 25.98 -8.74 19.55
CA SER A 14 26.33 -10.16 19.40
C SER A 14 25.32 -11.10 20.06
N GLN A 15 24.74 -10.72 21.20
CA GLN A 15 23.68 -11.49 21.86
C GLN A 15 22.38 -11.46 21.06
N ILE A 16 22.02 -10.32 20.49
CA ILE A 16 20.83 -10.15 19.62
C ILE A 16 20.99 -11.02 18.37
N ASP A 17 22.14 -10.97 17.71
CA ASP A 17 22.41 -11.75 16.50
C ASP A 17 22.35 -13.26 16.76
N ARG A 18 22.78 -13.73 17.93
CA ARG A 18 22.65 -15.13 18.32
C ARG A 18 21.21 -15.56 18.58
N HIS A 19 20.37 -14.68 19.11
CA HIS A 19 18.99 -15.00 19.46
C HIS A 19 18.02 -14.85 18.28
N PHE A 20 18.22 -13.82 17.46
CA PHE A 20 17.26 -13.40 16.41
C PHE A 20 17.80 -13.58 14.98
N GLY A 21 19.08 -13.94 14.83
CA GLY A 21 19.77 -14.06 13.55
C GLY A 21 20.65 -12.85 13.23
N ASN A 22 21.69 -13.10 12.40
CA ASN A 22 22.63 -12.06 11.98
C ASN A 22 21.90 -10.94 11.22
N GLY A 23 22.23 -9.69 11.51
CA GLY A 23 21.62 -8.53 10.89
C GLY A 23 20.31 -8.06 11.53
N SER A 24 19.93 -8.61 12.70
CA SER A 24 18.78 -8.14 13.48
C SER A 24 18.95 -6.71 13.99
N VAL A 25 20.18 -6.26 14.17
CA VAL A 25 20.57 -4.88 14.45
C VAL A 25 21.74 -4.51 13.55
N MET A 26 21.61 -3.42 12.82
CA MET A 26 22.64 -2.91 11.91
C MET A 26 22.89 -1.42 12.15
N LYS A 27 24.11 -0.97 11.91
CA LYS A 27 24.44 0.45 11.92
C LYS A 27 24.13 1.04 10.54
N MET A 28 23.28 2.05 10.48
CA MET A 28 22.86 2.70 9.24
C MET A 28 24.00 3.24 8.35
N GLY A 29 25.20 3.39 8.85
CA GLY A 29 26.35 3.86 8.08
C GLY A 29 27.32 2.77 7.58
N GLU A 30 27.09 1.50 7.91
CA GLU A 30 28.00 0.40 7.56
C GLU A 30 27.53 -0.40 6.33
N GLU A 31 26.26 -0.31 5.93
CA GLU A 31 25.76 -0.92 4.71
C GLU A 31 25.56 0.12 3.61
N ASN A 32 25.82 -0.28 2.37
CA ASN A 32 25.47 0.47 1.17
C ASN A 32 23.95 0.68 1.12
N HIS A 33 23.46 1.74 1.79
CA HIS A 33 22.08 2.21 1.64
C HIS A 33 21.78 2.77 0.24
N ASP A 34 22.65 2.55 -0.72
CA ASP A 34 22.43 2.74 -2.15
C ASP A 34 21.52 1.68 -2.79
N ALA A 35 20.84 0.86 -1.99
CA ALA A 35 19.75 0.04 -2.48
C ALA A 35 18.65 0.99 -2.99
N LYS A 36 18.77 1.36 -4.27
CA LYS A 36 17.84 2.25 -4.97
C LYS A 36 16.44 1.68 -4.78
N VAL A 37 15.60 2.40 -4.05
CA VAL A 37 14.21 2.01 -3.85
C VAL A 37 13.57 1.88 -5.22
N GLN A 38 13.09 0.70 -5.56
CA GLN A 38 12.34 0.50 -6.80
C GLN A 38 11.03 1.26 -6.71
N SER A 39 10.66 1.92 -7.80
CA SER A 39 9.44 2.74 -7.85
C SER A 39 8.73 2.56 -9.19
N ILE A 40 7.42 2.79 -9.18
CA ILE A 40 6.58 2.87 -10.37
C ILE A 40 6.36 4.35 -10.66
N PRO A 41 6.78 4.89 -11.83
CA PRO A 41 6.59 6.29 -12.17
C PRO A 41 5.12 6.62 -12.37
N SER A 42 4.76 7.89 -12.20
CA SER A 42 3.41 8.40 -12.46
C SER A 42 3.18 8.73 -13.94
N GLY A 43 4.24 8.79 -14.73
CA GLY A 43 4.22 9.35 -16.08
C GLY A 43 4.29 10.89 -16.12
N SER A 44 4.30 11.55 -14.96
CA SER A 44 4.49 13.00 -14.83
C SER A 44 5.87 13.29 -14.27
N ILE A 45 6.74 13.90 -15.10
CA ILE A 45 8.13 14.22 -14.70
C ILE A 45 8.18 15.09 -13.45
N SER A 46 7.26 16.04 -13.31
CA SER A 46 7.21 16.95 -12.16
C SER A 46 6.83 16.23 -10.87
N LEU A 47 5.84 15.32 -10.94
CA LEU A 47 5.42 14.54 -9.78
C LEU A 47 6.50 13.53 -9.38
N ASP A 48 7.06 12.80 -10.34
CA ASP A 48 8.11 11.81 -10.10
C ASP A 48 9.36 12.44 -9.48
N SER A 49 9.72 13.66 -9.94
CA SER A 49 10.79 14.44 -9.33
C SER A 49 10.48 14.90 -7.91
N ALA A 50 9.24 15.34 -7.66
CA ALA A 50 8.79 15.79 -6.34
C ALA A 50 8.76 14.64 -5.31
N LEU A 51 8.45 13.41 -5.74
CA LEU A 51 8.49 12.21 -4.91
C LEU A 51 9.92 11.78 -4.53
N GLY A 52 10.94 12.29 -5.21
CA GLY A 52 12.35 12.08 -4.89
C GLY A 52 12.92 10.73 -5.31
N ILE A 53 12.09 9.70 -5.45
CA ILE A 53 12.49 8.34 -5.87
C ILE A 53 12.04 8.01 -7.30
N GLY A 54 11.41 8.96 -7.99
CA GLY A 54 10.96 8.79 -9.38
C GLY A 54 9.62 8.08 -9.53
N GLY A 55 8.78 8.08 -8.51
CA GLY A 55 7.45 7.45 -8.54
C GLY A 55 6.99 6.98 -7.17
N VAL A 56 6.00 6.07 -7.13
CA VAL A 56 5.55 5.42 -5.89
C VAL A 56 6.42 4.22 -5.57
N PRO A 57 6.79 4.00 -4.28
CA PRO A 57 7.71 2.92 -3.90
C PRO A 57 7.06 1.55 -4.08
N MET A 58 7.82 0.58 -4.55
CA MET A 58 7.45 -0.82 -4.53
C MET A 58 7.60 -1.39 -3.10
N GLY A 59 6.78 -2.39 -2.77
CA GLY A 59 6.78 -3.00 -1.44
C GLY A 59 6.24 -2.10 -0.33
N ARG A 60 5.45 -1.08 -0.68
CA ARG A 60 4.86 -0.11 0.26
C ARG A 60 3.41 0.21 -0.10
N ILE A 61 2.71 0.79 0.87
CA ILE A 61 1.37 1.38 0.68
C ILE A 61 1.56 2.87 0.47
N THR A 62 1.00 3.39 -0.61
CA THR A 62 0.91 4.82 -0.91
C THR A 62 -0.54 5.25 -0.85
N GLU A 63 -0.84 6.26 -0.06
CA GLU A 63 -2.18 6.85 -0.01
C GLU A 63 -2.28 8.04 -0.96
N ILE A 64 -3.35 8.06 -1.77
CA ILE A 64 -3.77 9.21 -2.57
C ILE A 64 -5.08 9.72 -2.00
N PHE A 65 -5.07 10.88 -1.38
CA PHE A 65 -6.27 11.45 -0.76
C PHE A 65 -6.55 12.86 -1.28
N GLY A 66 -7.80 13.30 -1.16
CA GLY A 66 -8.25 14.62 -1.59
C GLY A 66 -9.75 14.64 -1.90
N ASN A 67 -10.26 15.82 -2.20
CA ASN A 67 -11.67 16.03 -2.52
C ASN A 67 -12.12 15.21 -3.72
N GLU A 68 -13.43 15.01 -3.85
CA GLU A 68 -14.03 14.43 -5.05
C GLU A 68 -13.61 15.22 -6.31
N SER A 69 -13.53 14.52 -7.45
CA SER A 69 -13.14 15.09 -8.74
C SER A 69 -11.76 15.77 -8.78
N SER A 70 -10.87 15.50 -7.81
CA SER A 70 -9.50 16.04 -7.79
C SER A 70 -8.50 15.25 -8.65
N GLY A 71 -8.94 14.19 -9.33
CA GLY A 71 -8.09 13.37 -10.21
C GLY A 71 -7.38 12.20 -9.53
N LYS A 72 -7.80 11.78 -8.32
CA LYS A 72 -7.20 10.63 -7.60
C LYS A 72 -7.21 9.35 -8.42
N THR A 73 -8.39 8.95 -8.90
CA THR A 73 -8.59 7.78 -9.75
C THR A 73 -7.80 7.89 -11.06
N THR A 74 -7.77 9.08 -11.66
CA THR A 74 -6.98 9.34 -12.88
C THR A 74 -5.49 9.08 -12.61
N LEU A 75 -4.96 9.59 -11.51
CA LEU A 75 -3.57 9.39 -11.13
C LEU A 75 -3.28 7.90 -10.85
N ALA A 76 -4.20 7.19 -10.19
CA ALA A 76 -4.09 5.76 -9.97
C ALA A 76 -4.03 4.97 -11.29
N TYR A 77 -4.84 5.34 -12.29
CA TYR A 77 -4.79 4.75 -13.63
C TYR A 77 -3.44 4.99 -14.31
N HIS A 78 -2.86 6.17 -14.17
CA HIS A 78 -1.53 6.43 -14.73
C HIS A 78 -0.45 5.55 -14.10
N PHE A 79 -0.45 5.34 -12.80
CA PHE A 79 0.49 4.41 -12.16
C PHE A 79 0.31 2.97 -12.66
N MET A 80 -0.94 2.50 -12.82
CA MET A 80 -1.21 1.18 -13.41
C MET A 80 -0.70 1.08 -14.85
N ALA A 81 -0.97 2.10 -15.66
CA ALA A 81 -0.49 2.15 -17.04
C ALA A 81 1.04 2.09 -17.12
N GLU A 82 1.75 2.82 -16.26
CA GLU A 82 3.21 2.78 -16.21
C GLU A 82 3.75 1.43 -15.74
N ALA A 83 3.10 0.78 -14.76
CA ALA A 83 3.44 -0.58 -14.36
C ALA A 83 3.30 -1.57 -15.52
N GLN A 84 2.17 -1.53 -16.25
CA GLN A 84 1.91 -2.40 -17.40
C GLN A 84 2.85 -2.13 -18.58
N LYS A 85 3.25 -0.89 -18.85
CA LYS A 85 4.28 -0.55 -19.87
C LYS A 85 5.61 -1.27 -19.57
N ASN A 86 5.93 -1.48 -18.32
CA ASN A 86 7.10 -2.21 -17.86
C ASN A 86 6.85 -3.73 -17.77
N LYS A 87 5.77 -4.23 -18.39
CA LYS A 87 5.34 -5.64 -18.39
C LYS A 87 4.96 -6.16 -16.99
N GLY A 88 4.59 -5.26 -16.09
CA GLY A 88 4.09 -5.59 -14.77
C GLY A 88 2.59 -5.91 -14.79
N TYR A 89 2.16 -6.70 -13.82
CA TYR A 89 0.75 -7.02 -13.60
C TYR A 89 0.10 -6.00 -12.69
N ALA A 90 -1.08 -5.53 -13.09
CA ALA A 90 -1.87 -4.57 -12.34
C ALA A 90 -3.21 -5.16 -11.90
N ALA A 91 -3.66 -4.83 -10.69
CA ALA A 91 -5.00 -5.15 -10.22
C ALA A 91 -5.70 -3.90 -9.67
N TYR A 92 -7.01 -3.86 -9.83
CA TYR A 92 -7.87 -2.76 -9.39
C TYR A 92 -9.04 -3.31 -8.56
N ILE A 93 -9.14 -2.86 -7.34
CA ILE A 93 -10.27 -3.16 -6.45
C ILE A 93 -11.20 -1.96 -6.49
N ASP A 94 -12.31 -2.13 -7.18
CA ASP A 94 -13.34 -1.11 -7.40
C ASP A 94 -14.42 -1.22 -6.31
N ALA A 95 -14.16 -0.63 -5.16
CA ALA A 95 -15.10 -0.63 -4.04
C ALA A 95 -16.27 0.36 -4.25
N GLU A 96 -16.16 1.28 -5.19
CA GLU A 96 -17.24 2.22 -5.54
C GLU A 96 -18.13 1.71 -6.69
N HIS A 97 -17.73 0.61 -7.36
CA HIS A 97 -18.40 0.10 -8.56
C HIS A 97 -18.54 1.16 -9.67
N ALA A 98 -17.54 2.02 -9.79
CA ALA A 98 -17.57 3.22 -10.63
C ALA A 98 -16.48 3.27 -11.71
N MET A 99 -15.74 2.18 -11.90
CA MET A 99 -14.68 2.12 -12.91
C MET A 99 -15.25 2.31 -14.32
N ASP A 100 -14.71 3.28 -15.06
CA ASP A 100 -14.96 3.45 -16.50
C ASP A 100 -13.80 2.85 -17.31
N PRO A 101 -13.99 1.67 -17.95
CA PRO A 101 -12.94 1.02 -18.73
C PRO A 101 -12.48 1.86 -19.93
N LEU A 102 -13.37 2.64 -20.53
CA LEU A 102 -13.02 3.50 -21.67
C LEU A 102 -12.12 4.65 -21.24
N TYR A 103 -12.39 5.21 -20.06
CA TYR A 103 -11.54 6.25 -19.49
C TYR A 103 -10.19 5.69 -19.03
N ALA A 104 -10.18 4.55 -18.36
CA ALA A 104 -8.94 3.86 -17.97
C ALA A 104 -8.05 3.60 -19.20
N LYS A 105 -8.62 3.11 -20.30
CA LYS A 105 -7.91 2.91 -21.57
C LYS A 105 -7.35 4.23 -22.13
N LYS A 106 -8.08 5.35 -22.04
CA LYS A 106 -7.56 6.67 -22.44
C LYS A 106 -6.40 7.14 -21.58
N CYS A 107 -6.37 6.76 -20.31
CA CYS A 107 -5.24 7.00 -19.39
C CYS A 107 -4.04 6.08 -19.67
N GLY A 108 -4.16 5.14 -20.60
CA GLY A 108 -3.09 4.23 -21.01
C GLY A 108 -3.11 2.86 -20.38
N VAL A 109 -4.14 2.55 -19.57
CA VAL A 109 -4.29 1.21 -18.97
C VAL A 109 -4.64 0.18 -20.04
N ASN A 110 -3.91 -0.93 -20.06
CA ASN A 110 -4.25 -2.11 -20.84
C ASN A 110 -5.36 -2.88 -20.10
N ILE A 111 -6.61 -2.62 -20.50
CA ILE A 111 -7.80 -3.21 -19.84
C ILE A 111 -7.93 -4.71 -20.08
N ASP A 112 -7.32 -5.25 -21.15
CA ASP A 112 -7.39 -6.66 -21.51
C ASP A 112 -6.56 -7.53 -20.55
N GLU A 113 -5.56 -6.93 -19.90
CA GLU A 113 -4.67 -7.59 -18.92
C GLU A 113 -4.90 -7.10 -17.49
N LEU A 114 -5.84 -6.19 -17.26
CA LEU A 114 -6.12 -5.66 -15.94
C LEU A 114 -7.00 -6.63 -15.14
N LEU A 115 -6.55 -7.00 -13.95
CA LEU A 115 -7.38 -7.73 -12.99
C LEU A 115 -8.30 -6.74 -12.26
N VAL A 116 -9.60 -6.94 -12.34
CA VAL A 116 -10.60 -6.10 -11.66
C VAL A 116 -11.42 -6.95 -10.70
N SER A 117 -11.65 -6.43 -9.50
CA SER A 117 -12.57 -7.02 -8.53
C SER A 117 -13.48 -5.94 -7.96
N GLN A 118 -14.75 -6.27 -7.77
CA GLN A 118 -15.78 -5.40 -7.20
C GLN A 118 -16.40 -6.08 -5.97
N PRO A 119 -15.71 -6.04 -4.83
CA PRO A 119 -16.17 -6.68 -3.61
C PRO A 119 -17.35 -5.94 -2.98
N ASP A 120 -18.29 -6.70 -2.40
CA ASP A 120 -19.47 -6.14 -1.74
C ASP A 120 -19.17 -5.68 -0.31
N THR A 121 -18.13 -6.24 0.36
CA THR A 121 -17.80 -5.94 1.75
C THR A 121 -16.33 -5.55 1.92
N ALA A 122 -16.04 -4.79 2.97
CA ALA A 122 -14.68 -4.41 3.33
C ALA A 122 -13.80 -5.64 3.66
N GLU A 123 -14.37 -6.65 4.32
CA GLU A 123 -13.67 -7.89 4.64
C GLU A 123 -13.27 -8.64 3.37
N GLN A 124 -14.20 -8.79 2.42
CA GLN A 124 -13.94 -9.43 1.12
C GLN A 124 -12.86 -8.67 0.33
N SER A 125 -12.94 -7.33 0.31
CA SER A 125 -11.94 -6.49 -0.32
C SER A 125 -10.53 -6.73 0.24
N LEU A 126 -10.38 -6.70 1.57
CA LEU A 126 -9.11 -6.91 2.24
C LEU A 126 -8.56 -8.34 2.02
N GLU A 127 -9.44 -9.34 2.00
CA GLU A 127 -9.05 -10.73 1.75
C GLU A 127 -8.56 -10.92 0.31
N ILE A 128 -9.27 -10.37 -0.68
CA ILE A 128 -8.83 -10.38 -2.09
C ILE A 128 -7.48 -9.68 -2.25
N CYS A 129 -7.30 -8.50 -1.63
CA CYS A 129 -6.02 -7.80 -1.62
C CYS A 129 -4.91 -8.69 -1.03
N GLU A 130 -5.18 -9.37 0.09
CA GLU A 130 -4.19 -10.26 0.73
C GLU A 130 -3.78 -11.40 -0.20
N TYR A 131 -4.72 -12.09 -0.85
CA TYR A 131 -4.43 -13.17 -1.79
C TYR A 131 -3.61 -12.69 -2.99
N LEU A 132 -4.01 -11.56 -3.59
CA LEU A 132 -3.33 -10.99 -4.76
C LEU A 132 -1.89 -10.58 -4.40
N VAL A 133 -1.69 -9.88 -3.30
CA VAL A 133 -0.36 -9.44 -2.85
C VAL A 133 0.52 -10.64 -2.48
N ARG A 134 -0.03 -11.64 -1.76
CA ARG A 134 0.73 -12.84 -1.35
C ARG A 134 1.14 -13.73 -2.52
N SER A 135 0.49 -13.62 -3.67
CA SER A 135 0.92 -14.32 -4.87
C SER A 135 2.32 -13.93 -5.32
N GLY A 136 2.77 -12.70 -4.98
CA GLY A 136 4.05 -12.15 -5.43
C GLY A 136 4.12 -11.88 -6.92
N ALA A 137 3.00 -11.97 -7.63
CA ALA A 137 2.94 -11.78 -9.09
C ALA A 137 2.54 -10.35 -9.50
N LEU A 138 1.98 -9.57 -8.57
CA LEU A 138 1.54 -8.21 -8.86
C LEU A 138 2.65 -7.19 -8.63
N ASP A 139 2.79 -6.25 -9.56
CA ASP A 139 3.62 -5.06 -9.41
C ASP A 139 2.84 -3.94 -8.74
N ILE A 140 1.56 -3.79 -9.09
CA ILE A 140 0.70 -2.74 -8.53
C ILE A 140 -0.71 -3.26 -8.22
N LEU A 141 -1.22 -2.85 -7.06
CA LEU A 141 -2.61 -3.04 -6.63
C LEU A 141 -3.20 -1.67 -6.27
N VAL A 142 -4.29 -1.30 -6.90
CA VAL A 142 -5.06 -0.09 -6.56
C VAL A 142 -6.34 -0.48 -5.84
N VAL A 143 -6.67 0.25 -4.78
CA VAL A 143 -7.92 0.12 -4.04
C VAL A 143 -8.64 1.47 -4.09
N ASP A 144 -9.73 1.53 -4.82
CA ASP A 144 -10.50 2.77 -5.06
C ASP A 144 -11.98 2.57 -4.74
N SER A 145 -12.54 3.15 -3.71
CA SER A 145 -11.85 3.85 -2.63
C SER A 145 -12.04 3.12 -1.30
N VAL A 146 -11.08 3.28 -0.40
CA VAL A 146 -11.17 2.70 0.96
C VAL A 146 -12.35 3.28 1.74
N ALA A 147 -12.77 4.53 1.42
CA ALA A 147 -13.90 5.18 2.04
C ALA A 147 -15.24 4.51 1.70
N ALA A 148 -15.34 3.86 0.53
CA ALA A 148 -16.54 3.15 0.08
C ALA A 148 -16.66 1.72 0.64
N MET A 149 -15.63 1.22 1.31
CA MET A 149 -15.66 -0.12 1.88
C MET A 149 -16.58 -0.18 3.10
N VAL A 150 -17.68 -0.92 2.99
CA VAL A 150 -18.64 -1.11 4.08
C VAL A 150 -18.37 -2.45 4.79
N PRO A 151 -18.22 -2.47 6.12
CA PRO A 151 -18.10 -3.71 6.88
C PRO A 151 -19.34 -4.58 6.71
N LYS A 152 -19.16 -5.91 6.65
CA LYS A 152 -20.26 -6.87 6.51
C LYS A 152 -21.32 -6.70 7.59
N ALA A 153 -20.92 -6.50 8.84
CA ALA A 153 -21.84 -6.31 9.95
C ALA A 153 -22.73 -5.04 9.80
N GLU A 154 -22.24 -4.03 9.09
CA GLU A 154 -23.00 -2.80 8.79
C GLU A 154 -24.02 -3.06 7.67
N LEU A 155 -23.67 -3.89 6.68
CA LEU A 155 -24.58 -4.28 5.61
C LEU A 155 -25.72 -5.22 6.08
N GLU A 156 -25.44 -6.08 7.06
CA GLU A 156 -26.39 -7.04 7.62
C GLU A 156 -27.20 -6.49 8.81
N GLY A 157 -26.81 -5.31 9.35
CA GLY A 157 -27.47 -4.63 10.46
C GLY A 157 -28.76 -3.91 10.05
N ASP A 158 -29.60 -3.59 11.05
CA ASP A 158 -30.79 -2.79 10.82
C ASP A 158 -30.49 -1.29 10.66
N MET A 159 -31.34 -0.58 9.90
CA MET A 159 -31.22 0.86 9.74
C MET A 159 -31.33 1.56 11.11
N GLY A 160 -30.22 2.16 11.57
CA GLY A 160 -30.13 2.84 12.87
C GLY A 160 -29.19 2.18 13.85
N ASP A 161 -28.66 1.01 13.57
CA ASP A 161 -27.61 0.39 14.36
C ASP A 161 -26.33 1.24 14.33
N THR A 162 -25.75 1.49 15.49
CA THR A 162 -24.54 2.29 15.59
C THR A 162 -23.30 1.41 15.49
N HIS A 163 -22.64 1.40 14.33
CA HIS A 163 -21.37 0.69 14.09
C HIS A 163 -20.15 1.64 14.18
N VAL A 164 -20.13 2.51 15.20
CA VAL A 164 -19.10 3.55 15.36
C VAL A 164 -17.70 2.93 15.36
N GLY A 165 -16.88 3.35 14.40
CA GLY A 165 -15.46 2.96 14.31
C GLY A 165 -15.20 1.54 13.82
N LEU A 166 -16.20 0.76 13.39
CA LEU A 166 -16.02 -0.60 12.90
C LEU A 166 -15.16 -0.61 11.63
N GLN A 167 -15.43 0.26 10.66
CA GLN A 167 -14.65 0.42 9.44
C GLN A 167 -13.18 0.77 9.75
N ALA A 168 -12.95 1.77 10.61
CA ALA A 168 -11.59 2.18 10.98
C ALA A 168 -10.80 1.05 11.67
N ARG A 169 -11.47 0.28 12.54
CA ARG A 169 -10.86 -0.87 13.22
C ARG A 169 -10.52 -1.99 12.24
N LEU A 170 -11.42 -2.31 11.32
CA LEU A 170 -11.22 -3.31 10.28
C LEU A 170 -10.08 -2.91 9.36
N MET A 171 -10.06 -1.65 8.89
CA MET A 171 -9.00 -1.13 8.05
C MET A 171 -7.64 -1.16 8.76
N SER A 172 -7.58 -0.74 10.01
CA SER A 172 -6.35 -0.79 10.80
C SER A 172 -5.81 -2.22 10.96
N GLN A 173 -6.69 -3.19 11.16
CA GLN A 173 -6.32 -4.60 11.26
C GLN A 173 -5.87 -5.17 9.91
N GLY A 174 -6.62 -4.90 8.84
CA GLY A 174 -6.34 -5.35 7.48
C GLY A 174 -5.02 -4.78 6.96
N LEU A 175 -4.80 -3.48 7.11
CA LEU A 175 -3.56 -2.82 6.67
C LEU A 175 -2.32 -3.36 7.39
N ARG A 176 -2.41 -3.68 8.70
CA ARG A 176 -1.29 -4.32 9.42
C ARG A 176 -0.94 -5.69 8.85
N LYS A 177 -1.96 -6.50 8.49
CA LYS A 177 -1.75 -7.80 7.83
C LYS A 177 -1.12 -7.62 6.44
N LEU A 178 -1.67 -6.70 5.66
CA LEU A 178 -1.22 -6.43 4.30
C LEU A 178 0.21 -5.88 4.25
N THR A 179 0.59 -5.00 5.18
CA THR A 179 1.93 -4.40 5.21
C THR A 179 3.04 -5.45 5.20
N ALA A 180 2.90 -6.52 5.99
CA ALA A 180 3.89 -7.59 6.05
C ALA A 180 3.95 -8.40 4.72
N ALA A 181 2.82 -8.61 4.07
CA ALA A 181 2.74 -9.29 2.78
C ALA A 181 3.31 -8.41 1.65
N ILE A 182 2.94 -7.14 1.62
CA ILE A 182 3.36 -6.13 0.64
C ILE A 182 4.89 -5.98 0.64
N SER A 183 5.49 -5.87 1.82
CA SER A 183 6.95 -5.74 1.96
C SER A 183 7.71 -6.96 1.41
N ARG A 184 7.12 -8.16 1.48
CA ARG A 184 7.74 -9.40 0.99
C ARG A 184 7.52 -9.63 -0.51
N SER A 185 6.34 -9.24 -1.02
CA SER A 185 5.97 -9.43 -2.43
C SER A 185 6.54 -8.36 -3.36
N ASN A 186 7.07 -7.27 -2.80
CA ASN A 186 7.50 -6.09 -3.55
C ASN A 186 6.38 -5.41 -4.37
N THR A 187 5.11 -5.69 -4.06
CA THR A 187 3.96 -5.07 -4.72
C THR A 187 3.78 -3.63 -4.24
N SER A 188 3.60 -2.67 -5.14
CA SER A 188 3.15 -1.31 -4.78
C SER A 188 1.65 -1.32 -4.57
N VAL A 189 1.17 -0.86 -3.41
CA VAL A 189 -0.27 -0.75 -3.14
C VAL A 189 -0.66 0.71 -3.07
N ILE A 190 -1.63 1.13 -3.89
CA ILE A 190 -2.21 2.47 -3.86
C ILE A 190 -3.59 2.38 -3.22
N SER A 191 -3.77 3.14 -2.15
CA SER A 191 -5.04 3.33 -1.47
C SER A 191 -5.59 4.72 -1.82
N VAL A 192 -6.78 4.76 -2.42
CA VAL A 192 -7.48 6.01 -2.71
C VAL A 192 -8.47 6.30 -1.60
N SER A 193 -8.48 7.53 -1.08
CA SER A 193 -9.40 7.95 -0.03
C SER A 193 -9.88 9.38 -0.21
N TYR A 194 -11.01 9.72 0.40
CA TYR A 194 -11.53 11.09 0.39
C TYR A 194 -10.88 11.96 1.47
N THR A 195 -10.60 11.35 2.61
CA THR A 195 -9.93 11.99 3.74
C THR A 195 -8.66 11.22 4.06
N HIS A 196 -7.70 11.90 4.67
CA HIS A 196 -6.47 11.24 5.09
C HIS A 196 -6.75 10.09 6.05
N LEU A 197 -6.31 8.90 5.70
CA LEU A 197 -6.35 7.74 6.59
C LEU A 197 -5.31 7.97 7.69
N THR A 198 -5.77 8.30 8.88
CA THR A 198 -4.90 8.26 10.05
C THR A 198 -4.59 6.79 10.35
N LEU A 199 -3.55 6.25 9.73
CA LEU A 199 -2.97 5.00 10.21
C LEU A 199 -2.59 5.23 11.68
N PRO A 200 -2.90 4.31 12.60
CA PRO A 200 -2.52 4.46 14.00
C PRO A 200 -1.02 4.25 14.15
N THR A 201 -0.24 5.19 13.62
CA THR A 201 1.23 5.24 13.76
C THR A 201 1.64 6.03 14.99
N ASN A 202 0.73 6.78 15.59
CA ASN A 202 0.97 7.48 16.84
C ASN A 202 0.07 6.89 17.94
N ARG A 203 0.57 5.91 18.66
CA ARG A 203 0.25 5.84 20.08
C ARG A 203 1.03 6.99 20.70
N GLU A 204 0.35 8.09 20.95
CA GLU A 204 0.82 9.02 21.97
C GLU A 204 0.91 8.23 23.28
N VAL A 205 2.13 8.14 23.78
CA VAL A 205 2.45 7.60 25.09
C VAL A 205 2.14 8.67 26.12
#